data_3d7631fec3bd6010d61f254aed277347
#
_entry.id   3d7631fec3bd6010d61f254aed277347
#
_cell.length_a   1.000
_cell.length_b   1.000
_cell.length_c   1.000
_cell.angle_alpha   90.00
_cell.angle_beta   90.00
_cell.angle_gamma   90.00
#
_symmetry.space_group_name_H-M   'P 1'
#
loop_
_entity.id
_entity.type
_entity.pdbx_description
1 polymer ?
#
loop_
_entity_poly.entity_id
_entity_poly.type
_entity_poly.pdbx_seq_one_letter_code
_entity_poly.pdbx_strand_id
1 'polypeptide(L)'
;MNLTHTRLLVNNYQECYDFYKNTLEFECRWGDENSNYAQFQVGNTQLSIFEKKQQLDDLNETLVESSSPLNEVVLIFAVEDVDETYQSLQSKVDFISEPHDREDWGIRVAHFRDPNGTLIEINRNIMV
;
A
#
# COMPACT_ATOMS: atom_id res chain seq x y z
N MET A 1 -7.14 -0.51 -23.83
CA MET A 1 -7.33 -0.95 -22.44
C MET A 1 -6.31 -0.24 -21.56
N ASN A 2 -6.75 0.38 -20.45
CA ASN A 2 -5.89 1.11 -19.53
C ASN A 2 -6.16 0.68 -18.09
N LEU A 3 -5.10 0.43 -17.33
CA LEU A 3 -5.24 0.23 -15.89
C LEU A 3 -5.32 1.60 -15.23
N THR A 4 -6.48 1.96 -14.71
CA THR A 4 -6.73 3.29 -14.15
C THR A 4 -6.67 3.32 -12.63
N HIS A 5 -7.05 2.23 -11.98
CA HIS A 5 -7.15 2.15 -10.53
C HIS A 5 -6.62 0.82 -10.03
N THR A 6 -5.99 0.83 -8.87
CA THR A 6 -5.71 -0.37 -8.09
C THR A 6 -6.54 -0.26 -6.83
N ARG A 7 -7.48 -1.18 -6.64
CA ARG A 7 -8.36 -1.19 -5.48
C ARG A 7 -7.93 -2.29 -4.53
N LEU A 8 -7.60 -1.91 -3.31
CA LEU A 8 -7.30 -2.84 -2.23
C LEU A 8 -8.58 -3.15 -1.47
N LEU A 9 -8.89 -4.41 -1.30
CA LEU A 9 -10.05 -4.83 -0.50
C LEU A 9 -9.56 -5.08 0.92
N VAL A 10 -10.09 -4.31 1.86
CA VAL A 10 -9.56 -4.27 3.22
C VAL A 10 -10.63 -4.63 4.25
N ASN A 11 -10.19 -5.22 5.37
CA ASN A 11 -11.07 -5.57 6.47
C ASN A 11 -11.14 -4.46 7.53
N ASN A 12 -10.08 -3.66 7.62
CA ASN A 12 -9.91 -2.61 8.63
C ASN A 12 -9.77 -1.25 7.94
N TYR A 13 -10.89 -0.78 7.42
CA TYR A 13 -10.92 0.42 6.56
C TYR A 13 -10.32 1.66 7.23
N GLN A 14 -10.72 1.97 8.46
CA GLN A 14 -10.26 3.19 9.12
C GLN A 14 -8.75 3.19 9.36
N GLU A 15 -8.19 2.05 9.76
CA GLU A 15 -6.74 1.91 9.95
C GLU A 15 -6.01 2.07 8.62
N CYS A 16 -6.54 1.49 7.54
CA CYS A 16 -5.96 1.64 6.20
C CYS A 16 -6.08 3.07 5.69
N TYR A 17 -7.22 3.72 5.91
CA TYR A 17 -7.39 5.12 5.54
C TYR A 17 -6.35 6.00 6.24
N ASP A 18 -6.22 5.85 7.55
CA ASP A 18 -5.23 6.59 8.32
C ASP A 18 -3.81 6.35 7.83
N PHE A 19 -3.50 5.09 7.51
CA PHE A 19 -2.18 4.72 7.00
C PHE A 19 -1.85 5.44 5.68
N TYR A 20 -2.73 5.35 4.69
CA TYR A 20 -2.45 5.96 3.38
C TYR A 20 -2.55 7.47 3.42
N LYS A 21 -3.50 8.01 4.18
CA LYS A 21 -3.72 9.45 4.28
C LYS A 21 -2.66 10.14 5.14
N ASN A 22 -2.39 9.62 6.33
CA ASN A 22 -1.59 10.31 7.33
C ASN A 22 -0.16 9.76 7.47
N THR A 23 0.04 8.46 7.37
CA THR A 23 1.39 7.87 7.45
C THR A 23 2.15 8.04 6.15
N LEU A 24 1.53 7.67 5.01
CA LEU A 24 2.16 7.84 3.71
C LEU A 24 1.90 9.20 3.07
N GLU A 25 0.98 9.99 3.64
CA GLU A 25 0.67 11.36 3.23
C GLU A 25 0.18 11.47 1.79
N PHE A 26 -0.60 10.48 1.32
CA PHE A 26 -1.21 10.54 0.00
C PHE A 26 -2.41 11.49 0.00
N GLU A 27 -2.63 12.15 -1.13
CA GLU A 27 -3.77 13.03 -1.30
C GLU A 27 -5.05 12.23 -1.52
N CYS A 28 -6.01 12.39 -0.60
CA CYS A 28 -7.32 11.76 -0.74
C CYS A 28 -8.18 12.58 -1.69
N ARG A 29 -8.60 11.96 -2.79
CA ARG A 29 -9.42 12.61 -3.83
C ARG A 29 -10.89 12.29 -3.70
N TRP A 30 -11.24 11.23 -3.00
CA TRP A 30 -12.61 10.77 -2.88
C TRP A 30 -12.77 9.97 -1.59
N GLY A 31 -13.90 10.16 -0.90
CA GLY A 31 -14.18 9.46 0.34
C GLY A 31 -13.47 10.06 1.55
N ASP A 32 -13.68 9.48 2.70
CA ASP A 32 -13.09 9.91 3.96
C ASP A 32 -13.00 8.75 4.95
N GLU A 33 -12.55 9.04 6.18
CA GLU A 33 -12.36 8.02 7.21
C GLU A 33 -13.66 7.35 7.68
N ASN A 34 -14.80 8.00 7.46
CA ASN A 34 -16.13 7.51 7.85
C ASN A 34 -16.87 6.84 6.70
N SER A 35 -16.28 6.79 5.51
CA SER A 35 -16.81 6.07 4.36
C SER A 35 -16.40 4.60 4.44
N ASN A 36 -16.80 3.83 3.45
CA ASN A 36 -16.30 2.46 3.23
C ASN A 36 -15.40 2.38 2.00
N TYR A 37 -15.11 3.51 1.36
CA TYR A 37 -14.30 3.65 0.15
C TYR A 37 -13.54 4.96 0.20
N ALA A 38 -12.27 4.93 -0.16
CA ALA A 38 -11.47 6.13 -0.36
C ALA A 38 -10.53 5.93 -1.54
N GLN A 39 -10.21 7.02 -2.22
CA GLN A 39 -9.35 7.02 -3.39
C GLN A 39 -8.27 8.06 -3.23
N PHE A 40 -7.03 7.63 -3.46
CA PHE A 40 -5.84 8.46 -3.32
C PHE A 40 -5.16 8.64 -4.66
N GLN A 41 -4.69 9.87 -4.91
CA GLN A 41 -3.83 10.14 -6.06
C GLN A 41 -2.38 9.83 -5.68
N VAL A 42 -1.75 8.93 -6.42
CA VAL A 42 -0.35 8.56 -6.22
C VAL A 42 0.36 8.68 -7.56
N GLY A 43 1.13 9.75 -7.74
CA GLY A 43 1.71 10.04 -9.06
C GLY A 43 0.61 10.16 -10.10
N ASN A 44 0.71 9.38 -11.17
CA ASN A 44 -0.27 9.37 -12.26
C ASN A 44 -1.32 8.27 -12.14
N THR A 45 -1.38 7.59 -11.00
CA THR A 45 -2.30 6.48 -10.80
C THR A 45 -3.22 6.72 -9.61
N GLN A 46 -4.26 5.93 -9.52
CA GLN A 46 -5.21 5.96 -8.42
C GLN A 46 -5.07 4.68 -7.60
N LEU A 47 -4.85 4.86 -6.30
CA LEU A 47 -4.89 3.77 -5.34
C LEU A 47 -6.14 3.95 -4.49
N SER A 48 -6.99 2.95 -4.43
CA SER A 48 -8.19 3.03 -3.62
C SER A 48 -8.25 1.90 -2.61
N ILE A 49 -8.99 2.15 -1.53
CA ILE A 49 -9.31 1.14 -0.52
C ILE A 49 -10.83 1.03 -0.45
N PHE A 50 -11.31 -0.20 -0.36
CA PHE A 50 -12.73 -0.47 -0.25
C PHE A 50 -12.94 -1.59 0.77
N GLU A 51 -13.97 -1.46 1.58
CA GLU A 51 -14.30 -2.47 2.55
C GLU A 51 -14.61 -3.79 1.84
N LYS A 52 -13.86 -4.83 2.16
CA LYS A 52 -13.90 -6.11 1.47
C LYS A 52 -15.29 -6.73 1.45
N LYS A 53 -15.98 -6.67 2.59
CA LYS A 53 -17.33 -7.21 2.69
C LYS A 53 -18.29 -6.55 1.70
N GLN A 54 -18.20 -5.23 1.53
CA GLN A 54 -19.03 -4.49 0.58
C GLN A 54 -18.81 -4.95 -0.85
N GLN A 55 -17.55 -5.12 -1.25
CA GLN A 55 -17.23 -5.59 -2.60
C GLN A 55 -17.77 -6.99 -2.84
N LEU A 56 -17.62 -7.87 -1.84
CA LEU A 56 -18.11 -9.24 -1.95
C LEU A 56 -19.64 -9.31 -1.96
N ASP A 57 -20.32 -8.46 -1.18
CA ASP A 57 -21.77 -8.37 -1.22
C ASP A 57 -22.27 -7.96 -2.60
N ASP A 58 -21.59 -7.04 -3.26
CA ASP A 58 -21.92 -6.62 -4.63
C ASP A 58 -21.78 -7.76 -5.64
N LEU A 59 -20.92 -8.74 -5.34
CA LEU A 59 -20.68 -9.89 -6.20
C LEU A 59 -21.48 -11.13 -5.77
N ASN A 60 -22.28 -11.02 -4.70
CA ASN A 60 -22.98 -12.14 -4.08
C ASN A 60 -22.01 -13.24 -3.62
N GLU A 61 -20.83 -12.86 -3.14
CA GLU A 61 -19.81 -13.77 -2.61
C GLU A 61 -19.71 -13.67 -1.11
N THR A 62 -19.24 -14.75 -0.48
CA THR A 62 -19.07 -14.82 0.97
C THR A 62 -17.64 -14.47 1.35
N LEU A 63 -17.50 -13.61 2.38
CA LEU A 63 -16.19 -13.29 2.93
C LEU A 63 -15.59 -14.52 3.61
N VAL A 64 -14.35 -14.85 3.21
CA VAL A 64 -13.53 -15.87 3.85
C VAL A 64 -12.35 -15.16 4.49
N GLU A 65 -12.27 -15.21 5.82
CA GLU A 65 -11.18 -14.57 6.55
C GLU A 65 -9.92 -15.43 6.55
N SER A 66 -8.77 -14.76 6.45
CA SER A 66 -7.46 -15.39 6.55
C SER A 66 -6.64 -14.63 7.58
N SER A 67 -5.93 -15.36 8.44
CA SER A 67 -5.00 -14.78 9.41
C SER A 67 -3.60 -14.58 8.84
N SER A 68 -3.35 -15.08 7.63
CA SER A 68 -2.04 -14.97 6.99
C SER A 68 -1.87 -13.62 6.30
N PRO A 69 -0.65 -13.05 6.29
CA PRO A 69 -0.37 -11.86 5.51
C PRO A 69 -0.64 -12.06 4.02
N LEU A 70 -1.03 -10.99 3.33
CA LEU A 70 -1.31 -11.03 1.89
C LEU A 70 0.00 -10.97 1.11
N ASN A 71 0.31 -12.02 0.36
CA ASN A 71 1.56 -12.14 -0.38
C ASN A 71 1.36 -12.27 -1.90
N GLU A 72 0.15 -12.01 -2.38
CA GLU A 72 -0.17 -12.17 -3.81
C GLU A 72 0.02 -10.90 -4.62
N VAL A 73 0.09 -9.75 -3.95
CA VAL A 73 0.27 -8.45 -4.60
C VAL A 73 1.30 -7.66 -3.81
N VAL A 74 2.16 -6.95 -4.51
CA VAL A 74 3.11 -6.01 -3.93
C VAL A 74 2.86 -4.63 -4.52
N LEU A 75 2.69 -3.64 -3.65
CA LEU A 75 2.66 -2.24 -4.08
C LEU A 75 4.09 -1.73 -4.06
N ILE A 76 4.56 -1.24 -5.19
CA ILE A 76 5.94 -0.76 -5.33
C ILE A 76 5.92 0.76 -5.53
N PHE A 77 6.57 1.48 -4.63
CA PHE A 77 6.71 2.94 -4.71
C PHE A 77 8.17 3.30 -4.97
N ALA A 78 8.40 4.04 -6.04
CA ALA A 78 9.72 4.63 -6.28
C ALA A 78 9.89 5.83 -5.36
N VAL A 79 11.03 5.90 -4.69
CA VAL A 79 11.37 7.00 -3.79
C VAL A 79 12.73 7.59 -4.21
N GLU A 80 13.00 8.83 -3.81
CA GLU A 80 14.27 9.47 -4.15
C GLU A 80 15.44 8.90 -3.35
N ASP A 81 15.19 8.52 -2.10
CA ASP A 81 16.21 7.99 -1.18
C ASP A 81 15.55 6.96 -0.26
N VAL A 82 15.93 5.69 -0.44
CA VAL A 82 15.35 4.59 0.34
C VAL A 82 15.71 4.70 1.82
N ASP A 83 16.95 5.06 2.14
CA ASP A 83 17.42 5.18 3.53
C ASP A 83 16.72 6.32 4.26
N GLU A 84 16.54 7.46 3.61
CA GLU A 84 15.83 8.60 4.17
C GLU A 84 14.37 8.27 4.41
N THR A 85 13.72 7.62 3.45
CA THR A 85 12.33 7.18 3.58
C THR A 85 12.19 6.17 4.73
N TYR A 86 13.13 5.23 4.81
CA TYR A 86 13.18 4.26 5.91
C TYR A 86 13.25 4.96 7.26
N GLN A 87 14.17 5.92 7.41
CA GLN A 87 14.33 6.65 8.67
C GLN A 87 13.07 7.43 9.04
N SER A 88 12.41 8.06 8.09
CA SER A 88 11.20 8.83 8.37
C SER A 88 10.00 7.95 8.73
N LEU A 89 9.92 6.73 8.22
CA LEU A 89 8.82 5.81 8.47
C LEU A 89 9.09 4.81 9.59
N GLN A 90 10.33 4.66 10.01
CA GLN A 90 10.77 3.64 10.94
C GLN A 90 10.01 3.63 12.27
N SER A 91 9.59 4.80 12.74
CA SER A 91 8.81 4.93 13.98
C SER A 91 7.31 4.71 13.78
N LYS A 92 6.86 4.64 12.53
CA LYS A 92 5.42 4.59 12.18
C LYS A 92 5.00 3.24 11.63
N VAL A 93 5.93 2.49 11.05
CA VAL A 93 5.66 1.18 10.45
C VAL A 93 6.72 0.19 10.88
N ASP A 94 6.37 -1.10 10.85
CA ASP A 94 7.30 -2.18 11.14
C ASP A 94 7.90 -2.67 9.82
N PHE A 95 9.17 -2.32 9.57
CA PHE A 95 9.85 -2.81 8.37
C PHE A 95 10.16 -4.30 8.48
N ILE A 96 9.86 -5.03 7.41
CA ILE A 96 10.18 -6.45 7.28
C ILE A 96 11.65 -6.60 6.90
N SER A 97 12.14 -5.71 6.03
CA SER A 97 13.53 -5.68 5.62
C SER A 97 14.07 -4.25 5.72
N GLU A 98 15.31 -4.14 6.18
CA GLU A 98 16.04 -2.87 6.17
C GLU A 98 16.49 -2.53 4.74
N PRO A 99 16.84 -1.25 4.46
CA PRO A 99 17.38 -0.88 3.16
C PRO A 99 18.58 -1.76 2.79
N HIS A 100 18.54 -2.32 1.59
CA HIS A 100 19.63 -3.13 1.06
C HIS A 100 19.62 -3.10 -0.47
N ASP A 101 20.76 -3.41 -1.06
CA ASP A 101 20.92 -3.44 -2.50
C ASP A 101 20.56 -4.81 -3.07
N ARG A 102 19.75 -4.80 -4.11
CA ARG A 102 19.52 -5.96 -4.97
C ARG A 102 20.26 -5.67 -6.28
N GLU A 103 21.53 -6.02 -6.29
CA GLU A 103 22.40 -5.72 -7.44
C GLU A 103 21.95 -6.44 -8.71
N ASP A 104 21.42 -7.64 -8.58
CA ASP A 104 20.85 -8.42 -9.67
C ASP A 104 19.68 -7.70 -10.35
N TRP A 105 18.97 -6.86 -9.62
CA TRP A 105 17.86 -6.06 -10.15
C TRP A 105 18.22 -4.58 -10.35
N GLY A 106 19.39 -4.17 -9.88
CA GLY A 106 19.83 -2.78 -10.00
C GLY A 106 19.07 -1.78 -9.15
N ILE A 107 18.57 -2.22 -7.99
CA ILE A 107 17.78 -1.38 -7.10
C ILE A 107 18.24 -1.49 -5.65
N ARG A 108 17.99 -0.42 -4.90
CA ARG A 108 18.03 -0.44 -3.44
C ARG A 108 16.59 -0.50 -2.95
N VAL A 109 16.31 -1.31 -1.94
CA VAL A 109 14.94 -1.70 -1.59
C VAL A 109 14.76 -1.88 -0.09
N ALA A 110 13.54 -1.63 0.39
CA ALA A 110 13.08 -1.99 1.73
C ALA A 110 11.60 -2.35 1.67
N HIS A 111 11.14 -3.12 2.65
CA HIS A 111 9.76 -3.64 2.64
C HIS A 111 9.07 -3.44 3.98
N PHE A 112 7.77 -3.18 3.92
CA PHE A 112 6.89 -3.15 5.08
C PHE A 112 5.47 -3.55 4.64
N ARG A 113 4.53 -3.59 5.58
CA ARG A 113 3.14 -3.94 5.27
C ARG A 113 2.21 -2.84 5.71
N ASP A 114 1.09 -2.72 4.98
CA ASP A 114 0.01 -1.87 5.43
C ASP A 114 -0.78 -2.58 6.55
N PRO A 115 -1.73 -1.89 7.22
CA PRO A 115 -2.50 -2.50 8.32
C PRO A 115 -3.35 -3.71 7.91
N ASN A 116 -3.65 -3.88 6.63
CA ASN A 116 -4.39 -5.04 6.13
C ASN A 116 -3.47 -6.21 5.77
N GLY A 117 -2.14 -6.00 5.81
CA GLY A 117 -1.16 -7.02 5.47
C GLY A 117 -0.65 -6.97 4.04
N THR A 118 -1.07 -5.97 3.26
CA THR A 118 -0.56 -5.80 1.89
C THR A 118 0.92 -5.47 1.92
N LEU A 119 1.70 -6.21 1.14
CA LEU A 119 3.15 -6.00 1.07
C LEU A 119 3.45 -4.72 0.29
N ILE A 120 4.32 -3.89 0.84
CA ILE A 120 4.76 -2.64 0.24
C ILE A 120 6.27 -2.67 0.09
N GLU A 121 6.73 -2.31 -1.09
CA GLU A 121 8.14 -2.14 -1.40
C GLU A 121 8.40 -0.68 -1.73
N ILE A 122 9.46 -0.11 -1.15
CA ILE A 122 10.02 1.16 -1.60
C ILE A 122 11.33 0.86 -2.28
N ASN A 123 11.60 1.52 -3.43
CA ASN A 123 12.84 1.26 -4.15
C ASN A 123 13.36 2.48 -4.91
N ARG A 124 14.60 2.35 -5.35
CA ARG A 124 15.30 3.33 -6.16
C ARG A 124 16.31 2.60 -7.02
N ASN A 125 16.48 3.06 -8.25
CA ASN A 125 17.54 2.56 -9.13
C ASN A 125 18.91 2.94 -8.57
N ILE A 126 19.83 1.98 -8.54
CA ILE A 126 21.25 2.21 -8.23
C ILE A 126 22.14 2.05 -9.46
N MET A 127 21.56 1.54 -10.55
CA MET A 127 22.23 1.45 -11.85
C MET A 127 21.99 2.74 -12.62
N VAL A 128 23.03 3.28 -13.20
CA VAL A 128 22.97 4.53 -14.00
C VAL A 128 22.89 4.18 -15.48
#